data_8d4437be41e6d5eaf05d172bc3a0d0b8
#
_entry.id   8d4437be41e6d5eaf05d172bc3a0d0b8
#
_cell.length_a   1.000
_cell.length_b   1.000
_cell.length_c   1.000
_cell.angle_alpha   90.00
_cell.angle_beta   90.00
_cell.angle_gamma   90.00
#
_symmetry.space_group_name_H-M   'P 1'
#
loop_
_entity.id
_entity.type
_entity.pdbx_description
1 polymer ?
#
loop_
_entity_poly.entity_id
_entity_poly.type
_entity_poly.pdbx_seq_one_letter_code
_entity_poly.pdbx_strand_id
1 'polypeptide(L)' 'MTVTLYTRRGCHLCDQAKQAIDSARRRCAFEYEEFDIDSDPKLRQMYDEEVPVITIDGVRATVEELRRRVS' A
#
# COMPACT_ATOMS: atom_id res chain seq x y z
N MET A 1 -10.36 -9.97 0.54
CA MET A 1 -9.03 -9.45 0.14
C MET A 1 -8.64 -8.31 1.07
N THR A 2 -7.45 -8.38 1.61
CA THR A 2 -6.91 -7.32 2.48
C THR A 2 -5.72 -6.67 1.78
N VAL A 3 -5.79 -5.35 1.61
CA VAL A 3 -4.72 -4.57 1.00
C VAL A 3 -4.02 -3.78 2.10
N THR A 4 -2.70 -3.91 2.18
CA THR A 4 -1.89 -3.17 3.16
C THR A 4 -0.93 -2.25 2.42
N LEU A 5 -0.86 -1.00 2.85
CA LEU A 5 0.10 -0.04 2.33
C LEU A 5 1.08 0.36 3.43
N TYR A 6 2.37 0.18 3.15
CA TYR A 6 3.45 0.69 3.98
C TYR A 6 3.93 1.99 3.36
N THR A 7 3.87 3.06 4.12
CA THR A 7 4.08 4.43 3.63
C THR A 7 4.95 5.22 4.60
N ARG A 8 5.33 6.42 4.20
CA ARG A 8 6.05 7.35 5.07
C ARG A 8 5.67 8.78 4.69
N ARG A 9 5.81 9.71 5.63
CA ARG A 9 5.51 11.12 5.38
C ARG A 9 6.45 11.70 4.34
N GLY A 10 5.92 12.63 3.52
CA GLY A 10 6.70 13.30 2.50
C GLY A 10 7.06 12.43 1.32
N CYS A 11 6.44 11.28 1.20
CA CYS A 11 6.69 10.35 0.10
C CYS A 11 5.66 10.61 -1.01
N HIS A 12 6.10 11.23 -2.09
CA HIS A 12 5.24 11.56 -3.22
C HIS A 12 4.66 10.31 -3.89
N LEU A 13 5.48 9.29 -4.07
CA LEU A 13 5.03 8.02 -4.66
C LEU A 13 4.04 7.30 -3.76
N CYS A 14 4.17 7.46 -2.44
CA CYS A 14 3.21 6.90 -1.50
C CYS A 14 1.84 7.54 -1.66
N ASP A 15 1.79 8.85 -1.92
CA ASP A 15 0.54 9.57 -2.17
C ASP A 15 -0.13 9.06 -3.44
N GLN A 16 0.64 8.77 -4.47
CA GLN A 16 0.11 8.19 -5.70
C GLN A 16 -0.45 6.78 -5.45
N ALA A 17 0.23 5.99 -4.65
CA ALA A 17 -0.25 4.65 -4.28
C ALA A 17 -1.57 4.74 -3.51
N LYS A 18 -1.69 5.68 -2.58
CA LYS A 18 -2.95 5.91 -1.85
C LYS A 18 -4.10 6.25 -2.77
N GLN A 19 -3.87 7.12 -3.74
CA GLN A 19 -4.89 7.49 -4.72
C GLN A 19 -5.35 6.28 -5.53
N ALA A 20 -4.41 5.44 -5.94
CA ALA A 20 -4.73 4.22 -6.68
C ALA A 20 -5.56 3.25 -5.85
N ILE A 21 -5.21 3.11 -4.57
CA ILE A 21 -5.95 2.24 -3.65
C ILE A 21 -7.35 2.79 -3.41
N ASP A 22 -7.49 4.11 -3.22
CA ASP A 22 -8.80 4.73 -3.04
C ASP A 22 -9.69 4.52 -4.25
N SER A 23 -9.14 4.64 -5.45
CA SER A 23 -9.88 4.36 -6.69
C SER A 23 -10.32 2.91 -6.78
N ALA A 24 -9.45 1.99 -6.39
CA ALA A 24 -9.76 0.57 -6.39
C ALA A 24 -10.88 0.25 -5.40
N ARG A 25 -10.90 0.89 -4.24
CA ARG A 25 -11.94 0.68 -3.21
C ARG A 25 -13.31 1.14 -3.66
N ARG A 26 -13.39 2.09 -4.57
CA ARG A 26 -14.67 2.52 -5.16
C ARG A 26 -15.26 1.49 -6.09
N ARG A 27 -14.41 0.64 -6.68
CA ARG A 27 -14.84 -0.40 -7.61
C ARG A 27 -15.18 -1.72 -6.92
N CYS A 28 -14.43 -2.02 -5.86
CA CYS A 28 -14.54 -3.31 -5.18
C CYS A 28 -14.25 -3.11 -3.71
N ALA A 29 -15.17 -3.51 -2.84
CA ALA A 29 -14.96 -3.41 -1.40
C ALA A 29 -13.90 -4.43 -0.97
N PHE A 30 -12.91 -3.96 -0.21
CA PHE A 30 -11.91 -4.82 0.41
C PHE A 30 -11.43 -4.15 1.71
N GLU A 31 -10.79 -4.94 2.56
CA GLU A 31 -10.20 -4.40 3.78
C GLU A 31 -8.90 -3.67 3.46
N TYR A 32 -8.68 -2.55 4.12
CA TYR A 32 -7.49 -1.74 3.89
C TYR A 32 -6.81 -1.40 5.20
N GLU A 33 -5.50 -1.56 5.24
CA GLU A 33 -4.65 -1.17 6.37
C GLU A 33 -3.51 -0.30 5.85
N GLU A 34 -3.16 0.72 6.62
CA GLU A 34 -2.07 1.62 6.27
C GLU A 34 -1.12 1.74 7.46
N PHE A 35 0.17 1.60 7.22
CA PHE A 35 1.19 1.72 8.26
C PHE A 35 2.26 2.74 7.85
N ASP A 36 2.57 3.65 8.77
CA ASP A 36 3.70 4.55 8.62
C ASP A 36 4.95 3.81 9.13
N ILE A 37 5.90 3.57 8.24
CA ILE A 37 7.11 2.80 8.60
C ILE A 37 7.97 3.52 9.64
N ASP A 38 7.85 4.84 9.75
CA ASP A 38 8.61 5.60 10.74
C ASP A 38 8.04 5.46 12.16
N SER A 39 6.84 4.91 12.29
CA SER A 39 6.23 4.64 13.60
C SER A 39 6.70 3.32 14.22
N ASP A 40 7.39 2.48 13.46
CA ASP A 40 7.84 1.16 13.90
C ASP A 40 9.25 0.88 13.37
N PRO A 41 10.26 0.77 14.25
CA PRO A 41 11.63 0.51 13.82
C PRO A 41 11.81 -0.74 12.97
N LYS A 42 10.99 -1.77 13.20
CA LYS A 42 11.05 -3.00 12.41
C LYS A 42 10.59 -2.75 10.98
N LEU A 43 9.54 -1.99 10.81
CA LEU A 43 9.03 -1.64 9.48
C LEU A 43 10.02 -0.76 8.74
N ARG A 44 10.63 0.20 9.43
CA ARG A 44 11.66 1.05 8.84
C ARG A 44 12.85 0.21 8.36
N GLN A 45 13.28 -0.75 9.15
CA GLN A 45 14.37 -1.64 8.78
C GLN A 45 14.04 -2.48 7.56
N MET A 46 12.79 -2.95 7.47
CA MET A 46 12.34 -3.81 6.37
C MET A 46 12.16 -3.04 5.05
N TYR A 47 11.64 -1.83 5.12
CA TYR A 47 11.14 -1.14 3.91
C TYR A 47 11.80 0.21 3.62
N ASP A 48 12.50 0.78 4.54
CA ASP A 48 13.21 2.08 4.47
C ASP A 48 12.98 2.89 3.18
N GLU A 49 13.82 2.71 2.15
CA GLU A 49 13.71 3.42 0.89
C GLU A 49 12.78 2.75 -0.12
N GLU A 50 12.21 1.61 0.22
CA GLU A 50 11.37 0.85 -0.69
C GLU A 50 9.91 1.32 -0.74
N VAL A 51 9.50 2.19 0.18
CA VAL A 51 8.13 2.69 0.19
C VAL A 51 7.80 3.45 -1.09
N PRO A 52 6.57 3.35 -1.62
CA PRO A 52 5.44 2.60 -1.05
C PRO A 52 5.57 1.10 -1.27
N VAL A 53 5.15 0.33 -0.27
CA VAL A 53 5.06 -1.14 -0.39
C VAL A 53 3.60 -1.53 -0.22
N ILE A 54 3.07 -2.27 -1.18
CA ILE A 54 1.69 -2.76 -1.16
C ILE A 54 1.74 -4.27 -1.00
N THR A 55 0.89 -4.81 -0.12
CA THR A 55 0.65 -6.25 -0.06
C THR A 55 -0.83 -6.54 -0.24
N ILE A 56 -1.13 -7.64 -0.88
CA ILE A 56 -2.48 -8.15 -1.05
C ILE A 56 -2.51 -9.53 -0.39
N ASP A 57 -3.32 -9.66 0.66
CA ASP A 57 -3.39 -10.89 1.47
C ASP A 57 -2.00 -11.35 1.92
N GLY A 58 -1.13 -10.39 2.30
CA GLY A 58 0.21 -10.66 2.81
C GLY A 58 1.28 -10.87 1.74
N VAL A 59 0.91 -10.87 0.46
CA VAL A 59 1.85 -11.06 -0.64
C VAL A 59 2.16 -9.71 -1.30
N ARG A 60 3.44 -9.43 -1.47
CA ARG A 60 3.86 -8.16 -2.08
C ARG A 60 3.31 -8.03 -3.50
N ALA A 61 2.77 -6.85 -3.82
CA ALA A 61 2.10 -6.59 -5.08
C ALA A 61 2.41 -5.18 -5.56
N THR A 62 2.04 -4.92 -6.82
CA THR A 62 2.14 -3.58 -7.42
C THR A 62 0.76 -2.96 -7.55
N VAL A 63 0.72 -1.65 -7.82
CA VAL A 63 -0.52 -0.95 -8.13
C VAL A 63 -1.20 -1.58 -9.34
N GLU A 64 -0.43 -1.98 -10.35
CA GLU A 64 -0.96 -2.63 -11.55
C GLU A 64 -1.67 -3.94 -11.22
N GLU A 65 -1.07 -4.74 -10.34
CA GLU A 65 -1.68 -6.00 -9.92
C GLU A 65 -2.98 -5.75 -9.16
N LEU A 66 -3.01 -4.72 -8.30
CA LEU A 66 -4.23 -4.35 -7.60
C LEU A 66 -5.33 -3.95 -8.59
N ARG A 67 -5.00 -3.12 -9.57
CA ARG A 67 -5.96 -2.69 -10.59
C ARG A 67 -6.56 -3.86 -11.35
N ARG A 68 -5.73 -4.85 -11.68
CA ARG A 68 -6.22 -6.05 -12.37
C ARG A 68 -7.18 -6.86 -11.50
N ARG A 69 -6.92 -6.91 -10.20
CA ARG A 69 -7.76 -7.68 -9.29
C ARG A 69 -9.14 -7.06 -9.08
N VAL A 70 -9.26 -5.75 -9.17
CA VAL A 70 -10.53 -5.04 -8.92
C VAL A 70 -11.24 -4.62 -10.18
N SER A 71 -10.70 -4.88 -11.34
CA SER A 71 -11.32 -4.52 -12.61
C SER A 71 -12.41 -5.49 -13.04
#